data_efd875f98c2ec5779551ec631109b248
#
_entry.id   efd875f98c2ec5779551ec631109b248
#
_cell.length_a   1.000
_cell.length_b   1.000
_cell.length_c   1.000
_cell.angle_alpha   90.00
_cell.angle_beta   90.00
_cell.angle_gamma   90.00
#
_symmetry.space_group_name_H-M   'P 1'
#
loop_
_entity.id
_entity.type
_entity.pdbx_description
1 polymer ?
#
loop_
_entity_poly.entity_id
_entity_poly.type
_entity_poly.pdbx_seq_one_letter_code
_entity_poly.pdbx_strand_id
1 'polypeptide(L)'
;FKQKYLQELMNDRFSVLEEIRNINIGNEQTATISIGIGVGKGTFNERYEWARAAIDLALGRGGDQAVIKNGDQEQFYGGKRVQIERNTRVKARVKAHALRELIEGKERVVVMGHSIGDADSFGASVGIYRIAKALNRKAHIVVDEVNASVRPLKERFYTNDYDDDMLVSGEEAVRLVDETTLLVIVDVNKGEHTECPELIELAQSIVVIDHHRQAGDAIAKAVLFYIEPYASSASEMVAEICQYIGGGLKLRAAEAEALYAGVMIDTNYFTDKTGVR
;
A
#
# COMPACT_ATOMS: atom_id res chain seq x y z
N PHE A 1 9.11 2.31 -33.90
CA PHE A 1 9.56 3.67 -33.59
C PHE A 1 10.74 4.02 -34.48
N LYS A 2 10.71 5.18 -35.17
CA LYS A 2 11.82 5.59 -36.03
C LYS A 2 12.92 6.21 -35.16
N GLN A 3 14.16 5.84 -35.37
CA GLN A 3 15.34 6.29 -34.61
C GLN A 3 15.43 7.82 -34.47
N LYS A 4 14.98 8.55 -35.50
CA LYS A 4 14.93 10.01 -35.48
C LYS A 4 14.09 10.57 -34.32
N TYR A 5 12.91 10.01 -34.07
CA TYR A 5 12.02 10.49 -33.00
C TYR A 5 12.52 10.13 -31.61
N LEU A 6 13.24 8.99 -31.49
CA LEU A 6 13.91 8.66 -30.25
C LEU A 6 15.00 9.68 -29.91
N GLN A 7 15.79 10.08 -30.91
CA GLN A 7 16.83 11.09 -30.70
C GLN A 7 16.24 12.46 -30.32
N GLU A 8 15.08 12.82 -30.87
CA GLU A 8 14.37 14.05 -30.49
C GLU A 8 13.93 13.97 -29.01
N LEU A 9 13.33 12.86 -28.56
CA LEU A 9 12.94 12.63 -27.16
C LEU A 9 14.16 12.63 -26.20
N MET A 10 15.28 12.07 -26.61
CA MET A 10 16.53 12.10 -25.81
C MET A 10 17.08 13.52 -25.68
N ASN A 11 17.05 14.30 -26.77
CA ASN A 11 17.55 15.68 -26.81
C ASN A 11 16.73 16.63 -25.94
N ASP A 12 15.40 16.44 -25.89
CA ASP A 12 14.49 17.22 -25.04
C ASP A 12 14.37 16.63 -23.62
N ARG A 13 15.16 15.57 -23.32
CA ARG A 13 15.18 14.87 -22.04
C ARG A 13 13.82 14.32 -21.62
N PHE A 14 13.00 13.89 -22.58
CA PHE A 14 11.65 13.38 -22.32
C PHE A 14 10.77 14.41 -21.62
N SER A 15 10.68 15.63 -22.16
CA SER A 15 9.83 16.71 -21.62
C SER A 15 8.39 16.29 -21.40
N VAL A 16 7.91 15.29 -22.13
CA VAL A 16 6.59 14.68 -21.97
C VAL A 16 6.31 14.22 -20.52
N LEU A 17 7.34 13.84 -19.75
CA LEU A 17 7.20 13.50 -18.35
C LEU A 17 6.72 14.71 -17.52
N GLU A 18 7.24 15.89 -17.79
CA GLU A 18 6.84 17.13 -17.12
C GLU A 18 5.49 17.63 -17.63
N GLU A 19 5.22 17.50 -18.90
CA GLU A 19 3.93 17.86 -19.50
C GLU A 19 2.79 17.07 -18.85
N ILE A 20 2.97 15.76 -18.69
CA ILE A 20 1.97 14.89 -18.02
C ILE A 20 1.79 15.25 -16.55
N ARG A 21 2.86 15.55 -15.82
CA ARG A 21 2.76 16.01 -14.42
C ARG A 21 1.96 17.30 -14.28
N ASN A 22 2.01 18.17 -15.28
CA ASN A 22 1.29 19.44 -15.28
C ASN A 22 -0.20 19.30 -15.64
N ILE A 23 -0.66 18.10 -16.04
CA ILE A 23 -2.07 17.84 -16.32
C ILE A 23 -2.81 17.77 -14.98
N ASN A 24 -3.65 18.75 -14.72
CA ASN A 24 -4.54 18.74 -13.57
C ASN A 24 -5.84 18.02 -13.95
N ILE A 25 -6.04 16.84 -13.39
CA ILE A 25 -7.23 16.00 -13.60
C ILE A 25 -8.29 16.19 -12.49
N GLY A 26 -8.14 17.25 -11.68
CA GLY A 26 -9.15 17.62 -10.66
C GLY A 26 -9.06 16.84 -9.35
N ASN A 27 -8.00 16.06 -9.14
CA ASN A 27 -7.69 15.39 -7.88
C ASN A 27 -6.32 15.86 -7.34
N GLU A 28 -6.01 15.53 -6.09
CA GLU A 28 -4.73 15.89 -5.46
C GLU A 28 -3.53 15.08 -6.00
N GLN A 29 -3.78 14.08 -6.85
CA GLN A 29 -2.74 13.24 -7.42
C GLN A 29 -2.30 13.77 -8.79
N THR A 30 -1.01 13.97 -8.93
CA THR A 30 -0.38 14.34 -10.21
C THR A 30 -0.33 13.12 -11.14
N ALA A 31 -0.80 13.27 -12.38
CA ALA A 31 -0.63 12.23 -13.38
C ALA A 31 0.87 12.00 -13.65
N THR A 32 1.29 10.75 -13.77
CA THR A 32 2.67 10.38 -14.12
C THR A 32 2.70 9.31 -15.20
N ILE A 33 3.81 9.22 -15.92
CA ILE A 33 4.04 8.17 -16.91
C ILE A 33 5.43 7.56 -16.72
N SER A 34 5.52 6.25 -16.87
CA SER A 34 6.79 5.53 -16.95
C SER A 34 6.95 4.94 -18.35
N ILE A 35 8.14 5.08 -18.94
CA ILE A 35 8.41 4.69 -20.32
C ILE A 35 9.63 3.77 -20.35
N GLY A 36 9.48 2.56 -20.93
CA GLY A 36 10.56 1.63 -21.22
C GLY A 36 10.82 1.52 -22.72
N ILE A 37 12.05 1.69 -23.17
CA ILE A 37 12.43 1.64 -24.59
C ILE A 37 13.60 0.67 -24.78
N GLY A 38 13.42 -0.35 -25.62
CA GLY A 38 14.47 -1.25 -26.08
C GLY A 38 15.02 -0.81 -27.43
N VAL A 39 16.33 -0.59 -27.53
CA VAL A 39 17.02 -0.17 -28.76
C VAL A 39 18.24 -1.05 -29.06
N GLY A 40 18.80 -0.96 -30.24
CA GLY A 40 20.02 -1.66 -30.63
C GLY A 40 19.86 -2.61 -31.81
N LYS A 41 20.92 -3.38 -32.10
CA LYS A 41 21.01 -4.28 -33.25
C LYS A 41 20.42 -5.68 -32.98
N GLY A 42 19.53 -5.82 -32.01
CA GLY A 42 18.83 -7.06 -31.70
C GLY A 42 17.63 -7.35 -32.61
N THR A 43 17.12 -8.56 -32.52
CA THR A 43 15.83 -8.97 -33.11
C THR A 43 14.69 -8.15 -32.49
N PHE A 44 13.49 -8.24 -33.08
CA PHE A 44 12.32 -7.57 -32.51
C PHE A 44 12.02 -8.10 -31.09
N ASN A 45 12.16 -9.40 -30.87
CA ASN A 45 11.92 -10.03 -29.57
C ASN A 45 12.93 -9.57 -28.50
N GLU A 46 14.21 -9.53 -28.82
CA GLU A 46 15.24 -9.02 -27.90
C GLU A 46 14.97 -7.55 -27.53
N ARG A 47 14.63 -6.72 -28.48
CA ARG A 47 14.28 -5.31 -28.21
C ARG A 47 13.00 -5.16 -27.38
N TYR A 48 12.03 -6.06 -27.56
CA TYR A 48 10.83 -6.11 -26.72
C TYR A 48 11.19 -6.50 -25.27
N GLU A 49 12.02 -7.52 -25.07
CA GLU A 49 12.47 -7.89 -23.72
C GLU A 49 13.29 -6.78 -23.06
N TRP A 50 14.14 -6.07 -23.83
CA TRP A 50 14.84 -4.89 -23.30
C TRP A 50 13.89 -3.75 -22.92
N ALA A 51 12.85 -3.50 -23.69
CA ALA A 51 11.84 -2.48 -23.36
C ALA A 51 11.06 -2.87 -22.10
N ARG A 52 10.73 -4.15 -21.94
CA ARG A 52 10.08 -4.68 -20.74
C ARG A 52 10.97 -4.55 -19.51
N ALA A 53 12.20 -4.99 -19.59
CA ALA A 53 13.18 -4.78 -18.52
C ALA A 53 13.39 -3.31 -18.18
N ALA A 54 13.37 -2.42 -19.19
CA ALA A 54 13.49 -0.99 -19.00
C ALA A 54 12.29 -0.38 -18.24
N ILE A 55 11.06 -0.85 -18.51
CA ILE A 55 9.88 -0.38 -17.77
C ILE A 55 9.89 -0.89 -16.33
N ASP A 56 10.32 -2.14 -16.10
CA ASP A 56 10.46 -2.70 -14.77
C ASP A 56 11.50 -1.91 -13.95
N LEU A 57 12.63 -1.54 -14.57
CA LEU A 57 13.62 -0.65 -13.95
C LEU A 57 13.05 0.74 -13.64
N ALA A 58 12.24 1.32 -14.55
CA ALA A 58 11.60 2.60 -14.30
C ALA A 58 10.66 2.52 -13.10
N LEU A 59 9.83 1.49 -13.03
CA LEU A 59 8.86 1.27 -11.94
C LEU A 59 9.57 0.95 -10.63
N GLY A 60 10.58 0.06 -10.64
CA GLY A 60 11.38 -0.27 -9.45
C GLY A 60 12.17 0.92 -8.87
N ARG A 61 12.33 2.01 -9.64
CA ARG A 61 12.96 3.28 -9.19
C ARG A 61 11.92 4.33 -8.77
N GLY A 62 10.66 3.95 -8.63
CA GLY A 62 9.58 4.84 -8.21
C GLY A 62 8.75 5.43 -9.37
N GLY A 63 8.94 4.95 -10.60
CA GLY A 63 8.19 5.41 -11.77
C GLY A 63 8.54 6.84 -12.21
N ASP A 64 7.63 7.46 -12.99
CA ASP A 64 7.75 8.84 -13.45
C ASP A 64 9.06 9.15 -14.17
N GLN A 65 9.51 8.23 -15.00
CA GLN A 65 10.79 8.32 -15.72
C GLN A 65 10.77 7.51 -17.02
N ALA A 66 11.68 7.85 -17.92
CA ALA A 66 11.95 7.05 -19.12
C ALA A 66 13.28 6.32 -18.95
N VAL A 67 13.30 5.04 -19.30
CA VAL A 67 14.50 4.21 -19.32
C VAL A 67 14.69 3.65 -20.73
N ILE A 68 15.88 3.82 -21.26
CA ILE A 68 16.30 3.25 -22.55
C ILE A 68 17.30 2.15 -22.27
N LYS A 69 17.05 0.93 -22.77
CA LYS A 69 17.95 -0.20 -22.67
C LYS A 69 18.46 -0.63 -24.05
N ASN A 70 19.81 -0.80 -24.15
CA ASN A 70 20.51 -1.27 -25.33
C ASN A 70 21.48 -2.38 -24.91
N GLY A 71 21.03 -3.62 -24.92
CA GLY A 71 21.75 -4.72 -24.30
C GLY A 71 21.94 -4.47 -22.80
N ASP A 72 23.20 -4.41 -22.36
CA ASP A 72 23.56 -4.16 -20.95
C ASP A 72 23.68 -2.66 -20.60
N GLN A 73 23.51 -1.77 -21.57
CA GLN A 73 23.57 -0.33 -21.33
C GLN A 73 22.20 0.26 -21.06
N GLU A 74 22.12 1.08 -20.01
CA GLU A 74 20.89 1.72 -19.58
C GLU A 74 21.08 3.22 -19.48
N GLN A 75 20.06 3.97 -19.95
CA GLN A 75 20.02 5.43 -19.83
C GLN A 75 18.71 5.85 -19.18
N PHE A 76 18.78 6.74 -18.20
CA PHE A 76 17.67 7.19 -17.41
C PHE A 76 17.37 8.67 -17.64
N TYR A 77 16.09 8.99 -17.82
CA TYR A 77 15.57 10.35 -17.99
C TYR A 77 14.43 10.59 -17.02
N GLY A 78 14.41 11.71 -16.32
CA GLY A 78 13.44 11.98 -15.26
C GLY A 78 13.82 11.29 -13.94
N GLY A 79 12.83 11.05 -13.07
CA GLY A 79 13.03 10.37 -11.79
C GLY A 79 13.70 11.26 -10.72
N LYS A 80 12.88 11.87 -9.84
CA LYS A 80 13.36 12.64 -8.67
C LYS A 80 13.44 11.74 -7.44
N ARG A 81 14.33 10.73 -7.48
CA ARG A 81 14.45 9.71 -6.41
C ARG A 81 14.58 10.28 -4.98
N VAL A 82 15.34 11.35 -4.81
CA VAL A 82 15.61 11.96 -3.47
C VAL A 82 14.41 12.72 -2.91
N GLN A 83 13.54 13.25 -3.78
CA GLN A 83 12.41 14.07 -3.35
C GLN A 83 11.19 13.20 -3.01
N ILE A 84 11.01 12.06 -3.68
CA ILE A 84 9.94 11.09 -3.40
C ILE A 84 10.19 10.41 -2.04
N GLU A 85 11.40 9.95 -1.76
CA GLU A 85 11.75 9.30 -0.49
C GLU A 85 11.56 10.23 0.73
N ARG A 86 11.94 11.49 0.63
CA ARG A 86 11.68 12.48 1.70
C ARG A 86 10.19 12.75 1.88
N ASN A 87 9.44 12.87 0.80
CA ASN A 87 8.00 13.13 0.86
C ASN A 87 7.22 11.93 1.44
N THR A 88 7.59 10.69 1.13
CA THR A 88 6.90 9.50 1.65
C THR A 88 7.10 9.38 3.16
N ARG A 89 8.31 9.51 3.69
CA ARG A 89 8.59 9.48 5.14
C ARG A 89 7.89 10.59 5.91
N VAL A 90 7.84 11.80 5.34
CA VAL A 90 7.10 12.92 5.94
C VAL A 90 5.61 12.64 5.95
N LYS A 91 5.05 12.14 4.84
CA LYS A 91 3.64 11.74 4.76
C LYS A 91 3.32 10.63 5.76
N ALA A 92 4.11 9.55 5.80
CA ALA A 92 3.92 8.45 6.74
C ALA A 92 3.92 8.94 8.19
N ARG A 93 4.84 9.82 8.56
CA ARG A 93 4.89 10.43 9.90
C ARG A 93 3.63 11.24 10.20
N VAL A 94 3.19 12.09 9.28
CA VAL A 94 1.96 12.90 9.45
C VAL A 94 0.74 12.00 9.58
N LYS A 95 0.63 10.96 8.70
CA LYS A 95 -0.48 10.00 8.74
C LYS A 95 -0.46 9.14 10.01
N ALA A 96 0.73 8.74 10.50
CA ALA A 96 0.88 8.02 11.77
C ALA A 96 0.39 8.86 12.96
N HIS A 97 0.73 10.14 13.02
CA HIS A 97 0.23 11.04 14.06
C HIS A 97 -1.29 11.21 13.98
N ALA A 98 -1.84 11.45 12.80
CA ALA A 98 -3.29 11.58 12.63
C ALA A 98 -4.03 10.27 13.01
N LEU A 99 -3.50 9.11 12.61
CA LEU A 99 -4.05 7.81 12.99
C LEU A 99 -4.01 7.62 14.52
N ARG A 100 -2.91 7.98 15.16
CA ARG A 100 -2.78 7.93 16.61
C ARG A 100 -3.86 8.74 17.31
N GLU A 101 -4.05 9.99 16.91
CA GLU A 101 -5.07 10.89 17.47
C GLU A 101 -6.48 10.29 17.33
N LEU A 102 -6.78 9.70 16.15
CA LEU A 102 -8.06 9.05 15.89
C LEU A 102 -8.25 7.82 16.79
N ILE A 103 -7.22 6.99 16.97
CA ILE A 103 -7.26 5.80 17.85
C ILE A 103 -7.41 6.23 19.31
N GLU A 104 -6.64 7.21 19.77
CA GLU A 104 -6.71 7.69 21.16
C GLU A 104 -8.06 8.34 21.49
N GLY A 105 -8.75 8.90 20.51
CA GLY A 105 -10.10 9.45 20.65
C GLY A 105 -11.24 8.42 20.69
N LYS A 106 -10.95 7.13 20.56
CA LYS A 106 -11.92 6.05 20.51
C LYS A 106 -11.64 4.98 21.57
N GLU A 107 -12.65 4.19 21.92
CA GLU A 107 -12.51 3.10 22.89
C GLU A 107 -12.08 1.80 22.21
N ARG A 108 -12.49 1.62 20.95
CA ARG A 108 -12.30 0.40 20.19
C ARG A 108 -11.81 0.70 18.77
N VAL A 109 -11.02 -0.20 18.24
CA VAL A 109 -10.62 -0.25 16.83
C VAL A 109 -11.10 -1.57 16.23
N VAL A 110 -11.81 -1.49 15.13
CA VAL A 110 -12.16 -2.66 14.30
C VAL A 110 -11.42 -2.52 12.98
N VAL A 111 -10.69 -3.56 12.59
CA VAL A 111 -9.88 -3.57 11.37
C VAL A 111 -10.47 -4.59 10.41
N MET A 112 -10.63 -4.22 9.15
CA MET A 112 -10.99 -5.17 8.09
C MET A 112 -10.18 -4.91 6.83
N GLY A 113 -9.97 -5.97 6.07
CA GLY A 113 -9.38 -5.91 4.74
C GLY A 113 -10.39 -6.16 3.63
N HIS A 114 -9.90 -6.69 2.51
CA HIS A 114 -10.76 -7.10 1.39
C HIS A 114 -11.33 -8.51 1.58
N SER A 115 -12.47 -8.79 0.93
CA SER A 115 -13.28 -10.02 1.09
C SER A 115 -12.57 -11.32 0.71
N ILE A 116 -11.52 -11.26 -0.09
CA ILE A 116 -10.68 -12.43 -0.44
C ILE A 116 -9.34 -12.29 0.31
N GLY A 117 -9.39 -12.18 1.64
CA GLY A 117 -8.25 -11.85 2.47
C GLY A 117 -6.97 -12.60 2.09
N ASP A 118 -5.91 -11.87 1.75
CA ASP A 118 -4.58 -12.40 1.47
C ASP A 118 -3.58 -12.06 2.58
N ALA A 119 -2.30 -12.38 2.35
CA ALA A 119 -1.28 -12.18 3.36
C ALA A 119 -0.99 -10.69 3.61
N ASP A 120 -1.16 -9.80 2.61
CA ASP A 120 -0.92 -8.38 2.78
C ASP A 120 -2.04 -7.73 3.61
N SER A 121 -3.29 -7.98 3.25
CA SER A 121 -4.46 -7.53 3.98
C SER A 121 -4.44 -8.01 5.44
N PHE A 122 -4.11 -9.29 5.68
CA PHE A 122 -4.02 -9.85 7.02
C PHE A 122 -2.85 -9.25 7.82
N GLY A 123 -1.66 -9.14 7.21
CA GLY A 123 -0.48 -8.55 7.85
C GLY A 123 -0.69 -7.09 8.23
N ALA A 124 -1.26 -6.29 7.33
CA ALA A 124 -1.62 -4.91 7.60
C ALA A 124 -2.63 -4.80 8.75
N SER A 125 -3.66 -5.67 8.77
CA SER A 125 -4.65 -5.73 9.86
C SER A 125 -4.02 -6.04 11.22
N VAL A 126 -3.10 -7.00 11.27
CA VAL A 126 -2.33 -7.35 12.48
C VAL A 126 -1.48 -6.16 12.96
N GLY A 127 -0.84 -5.45 12.04
CA GLY A 127 -0.08 -4.24 12.39
C GLY A 127 -0.94 -3.16 13.03
N ILE A 128 -2.13 -2.87 12.49
CA ILE A 128 -3.08 -1.91 13.06
C ILE A 128 -3.61 -2.39 14.43
N TYR A 129 -3.95 -3.68 14.55
CA TYR A 129 -4.29 -4.29 15.85
C TYR A 129 -3.20 -4.00 16.89
N ARG A 130 -1.94 -4.25 16.54
CA ARG A 130 -0.81 -3.99 17.45
C ARG A 130 -0.68 -2.53 17.83
N ILE A 131 -0.90 -1.60 16.90
CA ILE A 131 -0.91 -0.16 17.18
C ILE A 131 -1.99 0.17 18.20
N ALA A 132 -3.22 -0.30 17.99
CA ALA A 132 -4.34 -0.05 18.89
C ALA A 132 -4.06 -0.61 20.31
N LYS A 133 -3.53 -1.83 20.40
CA LYS A 133 -3.13 -2.45 21.68
C LYS A 133 -2.02 -1.67 22.38
N ALA A 134 -1.04 -1.13 21.64
CA ALA A 134 0.04 -0.30 22.20
C ALA A 134 -0.49 1.04 22.75
N LEU A 135 -1.60 1.53 22.22
CA LEU A 135 -2.31 2.72 22.68
C LEU A 135 -3.41 2.40 23.72
N ASN A 136 -3.42 1.18 24.27
CA ASN A 136 -4.37 0.70 25.29
C ASN A 136 -5.84 0.75 24.83
N ARG A 137 -6.10 0.43 23.54
CA ARG A 137 -7.45 0.34 23.00
C ARG A 137 -7.83 -1.13 22.78
N LYS A 138 -9.13 -1.41 22.88
CA LYS A 138 -9.67 -2.69 22.43
C LYS A 138 -9.51 -2.77 20.92
N ALA A 139 -9.15 -3.92 20.39
CA ALA A 139 -8.95 -4.06 18.96
C ALA A 139 -9.39 -5.44 18.48
N HIS A 140 -10.03 -5.47 17.31
CA HIS A 140 -10.53 -6.69 16.68
C HIS A 140 -10.22 -6.64 15.19
N ILE A 141 -9.92 -7.78 14.60
CA ILE A 141 -9.70 -7.95 13.15
C ILE A 141 -10.86 -8.79 12.62
N VAL A 142 -11.53 -8.28 11.60
CA VAL A 142 -12.64 -8.99 10.93
C VAL A 142 -12.07 -9.97 9.94
N VAL A 143 -12.39 -11.25 10.11
CA VAL A 143 -11.94 -12.34 9.23
C VAL A 143 -13.00 -13.43 9.22
N ASP A 144 -13.79 -13.51 8.14
CA ASP A 144 -14.78 -14.56 7.94
C ASP A 144 -14.15 -15.82 7.34
N GLU A 145 -13.71 -15.72 6.08
CA GLU A 145 -13.06 -16.82 5.40
C GLU A 145 -11.55 -16.55 5.22
N VAL A 146 -10.76 -17.58 5.41
CA VAL A 146 -9.30 -17.50 5.24
C VAL A 146 -8.88 -18.40 4.08
N ASN A 147 -8.23 -17.81 3.09
CA ASN A 147 -7.62 -18.62 2.05
C ASN A 147 -6.45 -19.48 2.61
N ALA A 148 -6.02 -20.47 1.84
CA ALA A 148 -4.97 -21.39 2.28
C ALA A 148 -3.63 -20.71 2.59
N SER A 149 -3.36 -19.54 2.01
CA SER A 149 -2.11 -18.80 2.21
C SER A 149 -2.09 -18.05 3.55
N VAL A 150 -3.25 -17.60 4.04
CA VAL A 150 -3.37 -16.86 5.30
C VAL A 150 -3.53 -17.77 6.51
N ARG A 151 -4.06 -18.98 6.31
CA ARG A 151 -4.32 -19.92 7.42
C ARG A 151 -3.12 -20.16 8.33
N PRO A 152 -1.89 -20.44 7.84
CA PRO A 152 -0.72 -20.63 8.70
C PRO A 152 -0.36 -19.37 9.51
N LEU A 153 -0.60 -18.18 8.96
CA LEU A 153 -0.39 -16.93 9.67
C LEU A 153 -1.43 -16.74 10.78
N LYS A 154 -2.71 -16.98 10.47
CA LYS A 154 -3.82 -16.90 11.43
C LYS A 154 -3.61 -17.83 12.63
N GLU A 155 -3.14 -19.05 12.41
CA GLU A 155 -2.88 -20.05 13.46
C GLU A 155 -1.86 -19.58 14.51
N ARG A 156 -0.97 -18.65 14.15
CA ARG A 156 0.03 -18.07 15.07
C ARG A 156 -0.60 -17.20 16.15
N PHE A 157 -1.85 -16.78 16.00
CA PHE A 157 -2.55 -15.88 16.92
C PHE A 157 -3.50 -16.61 17.88
N TYR A 158 -3.68 -17.92 17.74
CA TYR A 158 -4.44 -18.74 18.69
C TYR A 158 -3.54 -19.18 19.89
N THR A 159 -3.05 -18.20 20.62
CA THR A 159 -2.20 -18.41 21.79
C THR A 159 -2.64 -17.49 22.94
N ASN A 160 -2.27 -17.80 24.16
CA ASN A 160 -2.57 -16.98 25.35
C ASN A 160 -1.91 -15.58 25.34
N ASP A 161 -1.09 -15.28 24.32
CA ASP A 161 -0.46 -13.98 24.16
C ASP A 161 -1.38 -12.94 23.51
N TYR A 162 -2.50 -13.37 22.94
CA TYR A 162 -3.48 -12.52 22.25
C TYR A 162 -4.86 -12.68 22.89
N ASP A 163 -5.71 -11.66 22.71
CA ASP A 163 -7.08 -11.70 23.22
C ASP A 163 -7.88 -12.76 22.46
N ASP A 164 -8.78 -13.46 23.13
CA ASP A 164 -9.64 -14.49 22.51
C ASP A 164 -10.53 -13.90 21.43
N ASP A 165 -10.86 -12.61 21.52
CA ASP A 165 -11.68 -11.83 20.60
C ASP A 165 -10.86 -10.96 19.62
N MET A 166 -9.54 -11.26 19.46
CA MET A 166 -8.71 -10.59 18.45
C MET A 166 -9.27 -10.76 17.05
N LEU A 167 -9.67 -11.98 16.70
CA LEU A 167 -10.23 -12.34 15.40
C LEU A 167 -11.73 -12.58 15.55
N VAL A 168 -12.52 -11.83 14.84
CA VAL A 168 -13.99 -11.87 14.90
C VAL A 168 -14.58 -12.05 13.50
N SER A 169 -15.77 -12.62 13.42
CA SER A 169 -16.54 -12.66 12.18
C SER A 169 -17.17 -11.30 11.85
N GLY A 170 -17.62 -11.12 10.60
CA GLY A 170 -18.35 -9.93 10.19
C GLY A 170 -19.61 -9.72 11.02
N GLU A 171 -20.37 -10.79 11.31
CA GLU A 171 -21.55 -10.73 12.17
C GLU A 171 -21.25 -10.27 13.61
N GLU A 172 -20.14 -10.74 14.18
CA GLU A 172 -19.68 -10.30 15.48
C GLU A 172 -19.24 -8.85 15.45
N ALA A 173 -18.51 -8.43 14.41
CA ALA A 173 -18.05 -7.07 14.22
C ALA A 173 -19.23 -6.07 14.11
N VAL A 174 -20.31 -6.43 13.41
CA VAL A 174 -21.53 -5.62 13.32
C VAL A 174 -22.13 -5.33 14.71
N ARG A 175 -22.04 -6.27 15.64
CA ARG A 175 -22.52 -6.07 17.03
C ARG A 175 -21.56 -5.24 17.89
N LEU A 176 -20.28 -5.15 17.48
CA LEU A 176 -19.23 -4.44 18.22
C LEU A 176 -19.10 -2.97 17.79
N VAL A 177 -19.48 -2.64 16.55
CA VAL A 177 -19.30 -1.30 16.00
C VAL A 177 -20.37 -0.35 16.54
N ASP A 178 -19.91 0.73 17.15
CA ASP A 178 -20.71 1.81 17.71
C ASP A 178 -20.03 3.18 17.48
N GLU A 179 -20.56 4.24 18.09
CA GLU A 179 -20.04 5.61 17.99
C GLU A 179 -18.62 5.78 18.58
N THR A 180 -18.22 4.89 19.50
CA THR A 180 -16.90 4.88 20.13
C THR A 180 -15.87 4.07 19.35
N THR A 181 -16.27 3.51 18.22
CA THR A 181 -15.45 2.62 17.39
C THR A 181 -14.78 3.39 16.25
N LEU A 182 -13.49 3.14 16.02
CA LEU A 182 -12.78 3.48 14.79
C LEU A 182 -12.73 2.26 13.88
N LEU A 183 -13.29 2.37 12.69
CA LEU A 183 -13.14 1.37 11.64
C LEU A 183 -11.89 1.70 10.81
N VAL A 184 -10.94 0.78 10.74
CA VAL A 184 -9.76 0.90 9.90
C VAL A 184 -9.84 -0.12 8.78
N ILE A 185 -9.81 0.35 7.55
CA ILE A 185 -9.87 -0.47 6.34
C ILE A 185 -8.47 -0.50 5.73
N VAL A 186 -7.94 -1.69 5.51
CA VAL A 186 -6.59 -1.88 4.96
C VAL A 186 -6.63 -2.65 3.66
N ASP A 187 -5.71 -2.32 2.76
CA ASP A 187 -5.47 -3.02 1.49
C ASP A 187 -6.69 -3.06 0.54
N VAL A 188 -7.61 -2.14 0.72
CA VAL A 188 -8.77 -1.94 -0.15
C VAL A 188 -9.33 -0.54 0.03
N ASN A 189 -9.74 0.11 -1.08
CA ASN A 189 -10.37 1.43 -1.03
C ASN A 189 -11.79 1.47 -1.61
N LYS A 190 -12.34 0.31 -2.02
CA LYS A 190 -13.71 0.16 -2.51
C LYS A 190 -14.55 -0.56 -1.47
N GLY A 191 -15.67 0.06 -1.08
CA GLY A 191 -16.54 -0.47 -0.03
C GLY A 191 -17.10 -1.87 -0.31
N GLU A 192 -17.53 -2.12 -1.55
CA GLU A 192 -18.08 -3.41 -1.99
C GLU A 192 -17.10 -4.59 -1.96
N HIS A 193 -15.79 -4.29 -1.95
CA HIS A 193 -14.71 -5.30 -1.93
C HIS A 193 -14.19 -5.58 -0.52
N THR A 194 -14.71 -4.88 0.51
CA THR A 194 -14.29 -5.12 1.91
C THR A 194 -14.88 -6.42 2.46
N GLU A 195 -14.25 -6.96 3.51
CA GLU A 195 -14.67 -8.20 4.18
C GLU A 195 -16.13 -8.14 4.68
N CYS A 196 -16.53 -6.99 5.25
CA CYS A 196 -17.89 -6.75 5.72
C CYS A 196 -18.35 -5.33 5.35
N PRO A 197 -18.96 -5.12 4.16
CA PRO A 197 -19.40 -3.80 3.69
C PRO A 197 -20.39 -3.10 4.62
N GLU A 198 -21.18 -3.84 5.37
CA GLU A 198 -22.16 -3.30 6.32
C GLU A 198 -21.51 -2.42 7.40
N LEU A 199 -20.28 -2.73 7.80
CA LEU A 199 -19.53 -1.94 8.78
C LEU A 199 -19.26 -0.50 8.32
N ILE A 200 -19.14 -0.28 7.02
CA ILE A 200 -18.93 1.06 6.45
C ILE A 200 -20.17 1.94 6.70
N GLU A 201 -21.36 1.35 6.62
CA GLU A 201 -22.60 2.10 6.87
C GLU A 201 -22.78 2.41 8.35
N LEU A 202 -22.41 1.49 9.24
CA LEU A 202 -22.54 1.61 10.68
C LEU A 202 -21.51 2.54 11.32
N ALA A 203 -20.26 2.49 10.83
CA ALA A 203 -19.16 3.24 11.42
C ALA A 203 -19.28 4.75 11.17
N GLN A 204 -19.09 5.53 12.24
CA GLN A 204 -19.06 7.00 12.19
C GLN A 204 -17.66 7.55 11.85
N SER A 205 -16.62 6.81 12.15
CA SER A 205 -15.23 7.20 11.92
C SER A 205 -14.51 6.09 11.18
N ILE A 206 -14.02 6.38 9.97
CA ILE A 206 -13.38 5.41 9.08
C ILE A 206 -12.01 5.94 8.68
N VAL A 207 -11.01 5.06 8.70
CA VAL A 207 -9.66 5.27 8.15
C VAL A 207 -9.45 4.27 7.03
N VAL A 208 -8.85 4.71 5.92
CA VAL A 208 -8.47 3.85 4.80
C VAL A 208 -6.96 3.94 4.59
N ILE A 209 -6.29 2.78 4.58
CA ILE A 209 -4.84 2.64 4.32
C ILE A 209 -4.69 1.62 3.19
N ASP A 210 -4.26 2.08 2.01
CA ASP A 210 -4.24 1.23 0.83
C ASP A 210 -3.14 1.66 -0.15
N HIS A 211 -2.61 0.70 -0.89
CA HIS A 211 -1.60 0.94 -1.94
C HIS A 211 -2.16 0.81 -3.36
N HIS A 212 -3.42 0.46 -3.50
CA HIS A 212 -4.09 0.39 -4.79
C HIS A 212 -4.47 1.79 -5.31
N ARG A 213 -4.54 1.93 -6.62
CA ARG A 213 -5.01 3.18 -7.23
C ARG A 213 -6.46 3.43 -6.85
N GLN A 214 -6.74 4.64 -6.42
CA GLN A 214 -8.10 5.05 -6.09
C GLN A 214 -8.96 5.09 -7.37
N ALA A 215 -10.09 4.39 -7.35
CA ALA A 215 -11.11 4.46 -8.38
C ALA A 215 -12.27 5.37 -7.90
N GLY A 216 -13.15 5.80 -8.82
CA GLY A 216 -14.23 6.75 -8.53
C GLY A 216 -15.22 6.36 -7.41
N ASP A 217 -15.26 5.06 -7.03
CA ASP A 217 -16.17 4.51 -6.01
C ASP A 217 -15.49 4.32 -4.65
N ALA A 218 -14.53 5.17 -4.31
CA ALA A 218 -13.82 5.12 -3.05
C ALA A 218 -14.75 5.43 -1.85
N ILE A 219 -14.41 4.92 -0.67
CA ILE A 219 -15.16 5.06 0.59
C ILE A 219 -15.22 6.54 1.00
N ALA A 220 -16.24 7.27 0.56
CA ALA A 220 -16.34 8.72 0.71
C ALA A 220 -16.43 9.22 2.17
N LYS A 221 -16.87 8.36 3.11
CA LYS A 221 -17.05 8.72 4.54
C LYS A 221 -15.76 8.73 5.36
N ALA A 222 -14.61 8.32 4.80
CA ALA A 222 -13.38 8.20 5.57
C ALA A 222 -12.85 9.56 6.03
N VAL A 223 -12.53 9.66 7.33
CA VAL A 223 -11.94 10.85 7.95
C VAL A 223 -10.43 10.94 7.73
N LEU A 224 -9.80 9.82 7.37
CA LEU A 224 -8.39 9.74 7.02
C LEU A 224 -8.19 8.78 5.86
N PHE A 225 -7.59 9.29 4.79
CA PHE A 225 -7.08 8.49 3.68
C PHE A 225 -5.56 8.48 3.69
N TYR A 226 -4.98 7.30 3.63
CA TYR A 226 -3.56 7.11 3.34
C TYR A 226 -3.43 6.15 2.16
N ILE A 227 -3.48 6.71 0.97
CA ILE A 227 -3.38 5.97 -0.29
C ILE A 227 -2.01 6.26 -0.92
N GLU A 228 -1.21 5.23 -1.12
CA GLU A 228 0.14 5.34 -1.70
C GLU A 228 0.38 4.28 -2.80
N PRO A 229 -0.01 4.56 -4.04
CA PRO A 229 0.12 3.60 -5.16
C PRO A 229 1.57 3.19 -5.48
N TYR A 230 2.54 3.83 -4.89
CA TYR A 230 3.97 3.49 -5.03
C TYR A 230 4.52 2.66 -3.86
N ALA A 231 3.71 2.39 -2.85
CA ALA A 231 4.06 1.43 -1.82
C ALA A 231 4.00 0.01 -2.41
N SER A 232 4.86 -0.87 -1.93
CA SER A 232 4.88 -2.26 -2.40
C SER A 232 3.67 -3.04 -1.91
N SER A 233 3.16 -2.69 -0.72
CA SER A 233 2.08 -3.37 -0.04
C SER A 233 1.47 -2.50 1.07
N ALA A 234 0.25 -2.82 1.53
CA ALA A 234 -0.36 -2.19 2.69
C ALA A 234 0.40 -2.55 3.98
N SER A 235 0.94 -3.75 4.08
CA SER A 235 1.81 -4.18 5.20
C SER A 235 3.08 -3.35 5.30
N GLU A 236 3.71 -2.97 4.17
CA GLU A 236 4.84 -2.02 4.17
C GLU A 236 4.42 -0.67 4.76
N MET A 237 3.28 -0.13 4.31
CA MET A 237 2.76 1.15 4.80
C MET A 237 2.49 1.12 6.30
N VAL A 238 1.88 0.04 6.80
CA VAL A 238 1.59 -0.13 8.23
C VAL A 238 2.87 -0.34 9.04
N ALA A 239 3.85 -1.11 8.53
CA ALA A 239 5.16 -1.25 9.17
C ALA A 239 5.89 0.10 9.28
N GLU A 240 5.78 0.97 8.28
CA GLU A 240 6.30 2.34 8.33
C GLU A 240 5.56 3.19 9.38
N ILE A 241 4.23 3.13 9.45
CA ILE A 241 3.42 3.79 10.48
C ILE A 241 3.89 3.37 11.88
N CYS A 242 4.15 2.09 12.11
CA CYS A 242 4.63 1.56 13.40
C CYS A 242 5.89 2.28 13.91
N GLN A 243 6.78 2.74 13.03
CA GLN A 243 7.99 3.46 13.40
C GLN A 243 7.70 4.87 13.95
N TYR A 244 6.59 5.50 13.52
CA TYR A 244 6.25 6.88 13.86
C TYR A 244 5.11 7.03 14.84
N ILE A 245 4.40 5.94 15.17
CA ILE A 245 3.23 5.99 16.06
C ILE A 245 3.61 6.38 17.50
N GLY A 246 4.86 6.18 17.89
CA GLY A 246 5.35 6.48 19.24
C GLY A 246 4.96 5.44 20.29
N GLY A 247 5.06 5.81 21.57
CA GLY A 247 4.67 4.91 22.68
C GLY A 247 5.59 3.72 22.93
N GLY A 248 6.75 3.66 22.26
CA GLY A 248 7.68 2.53 22.38
C GLY A 248 7.11 1.23 21.82
N LEU A 249 6.28 1.32 20.78
CA LEU A 249 5.69 0.15 20.11
C LEU A 249 6.77 -0.87 19.75
N LYS A 250 6.55 -2.11 20.18
CA LYS A 250 7.36 -3.26 19.78
C LYS A 250 6.45 -4.33 19.21
N LEU A 251 6.76 -4.77 18.01
CA LEU A 251 6.09 -5.91 17.39
C LEU A 251 6.54 -7.21 18.08
N ARG A 252 5.60 -8.11 18.32
CA ARG A 252 5.89 -9.49 18.70
C ARG A 252 6.30 -10.29 17.46
N ALA A 253 6.92 -11.44 17.62
CA ALA A 253 7.41 -12.25 16.51
C ALA A 253 6.31 -12.57 15.47
N ALA A 254 5.14 -13.05 15.92
CA ALA A 254 4.04 -13.39 15.02
C ALA A 254 3.49 -12.16 14.27
N GLU A 255 3.47 -10.98 14.91
CA GLU A 255 3.03 -9.73 14.28
C GLU A 255 4.02 -9.26 13.19
N ALA A 256 5.33 -9.37 13.49
CA ALA A 256 6.37 -9.05 12.51
C ALA A 256 6.39 -10.05 11.35
N GLU A 257 6.18 -11.35 11.63
CA GLU A 257 6.05 -12.39 10.61
C GLU A 257 4.86 -12.14 9.67
N ALA A 258 3.70 -11.72 10.21
CA ALA A 258 2.51 -11.40 9.42
C ALA A 258 2.75 -10.21 8.48
N LEU A 259 3.30 -9.11 8.99
CA LEU A 259 3.67 -7.95 8.18
C LEU A 259 4.70 -8.31 7.10
N TYR A 260 5.74 -9.07 7.48
CA TYR A 260 6.77 -9.50 6.55
C TYR A 260 6.21 -10.40 5.44
N ALA A 261 5.31 -11.33 5.78
CA ALA A 261 4.65 -12.20 4.81
C ALA A 261 3.82 -11.40 3.79
N GLY A 262 3.09 -10.37 4.24
CA GLY A 262 2.36 -9.45 3.36
C GLY A 262 3.29 -8.79 2.35
N VAL A 263 4.35 -8.13 2.82
CA VAL A 263 5.34 -7.50 1.94
C VAL A 263 5.96 -8.52 0.97
N MET A 264 6.33 -9.70 1.46
CA MET A 264 7.01 -10.72 0.67
C MET A 264 6.12 -11.25 -0.47
N ILE A 265 4.84 -11.50 -0.20
CA ILE A 265 3.90 -12.03 -1.20
C ILE A 265 3.60 -10.98 -2.27
N ASP A 266 3.30 -9.75 -1.88
CA ASP A 266 2.95 -8.66 -2.80
C ASP A 266 4.12 -8.21 -3.68
N THR A 267 5.34 -8.41 -3.22
CA THR A 267 6.57 -8.13 -3.96
C THR A 267 7.12 -9.34 -4.71
N ASN A 268 6.37 -10.44 -4.77
CA ASN A 268 6.84 -11.69 -5.36
C ASN A 268 8.26 -12.05 -4.86
N TYR A 269 8.40 -12.21 -3.53
CA TYR A 269 9.69 -12.48 -2.87
C TYR A 269 10.75 -11.40 -3.11
N PHE A 270 10.35 -10.13 -3.06
CA PHE A 270 11.21 -8.95 -3.28
C PHE A 270 11.80 -8.85 -4.68
N THR A 271 11.19 -9.49 -5.68
CA THR A 271 11.62 -9.40 -7.09
C THR A 271 10.88 -8.32 -7.86
N ASP A 272 9.63 -8.04 -7.48
CA ASP A 272 8.75 -7.09 -8.15
C ASP A 272 8.29 -5.99 -7.20
N LYS A 273 7.92 -4.82 -7.75
CA LYS A 273 7.33 -3.69 -7.02
C LYS A 273 8.11 -3.23 -5.77
N THR A 274 9.38 -3.60 -5.64
CA THR A 274 10.20 -3.17 -4.51
C THR A 274 10.42 -1.67 -4.55
N GLY A 275 9.80 -0.96 -3.63
CA GLY A 275 9.93 0.48 -3.46
C GLY A 275 11.25 0.87 -2.79
N VAL A 276 11.43 2.18 -2.58
CA VAL A 276 12.60 2.78 -1.90
C VAL A 276 12.21 3.15 -0.45
N ARG A 277 11.47 2.29 0.22
CA ARG A 277 11.06 2.52 1.62
C ARG A 277 11.85 1.70 2.60
#